data_bfe928c3914bc2ee2303a6f06d35f8ed
#
_entry.id   bfe928c3914bc2ee2303a6f06d35f8ed
#
_cell.length_a   1.000
_cell.length_b   1.000
_cell.length_c   1.000
_cell.angle_alpha   90.00
_cell.angle_beta   90.00
_cell.angle_gamma   90.00
#
_symmetry.space_group_name_H-M   'P 1'
#
loop_
_entity.id
_entity.type
_entity.pdbx_description
1 polymer ?
#
loop_
_entity_poly.entity_id
_entity_poly.type
_entity_poly.pdbx_seq_one_letter_code
_entity_poly.pdbx_strand_id
1 'polypeptide(L)'
;MKKLTTILAVLTLLTTVSYAQKWEGLADTPQMGWNSWNKFEDKINEQLIRETADVMVEKGLLDAGYIYLNLDDHWHGERDAQGFIHEDSEKFPSGMKSLGDYIHAKGLKFGIYSDGGTMTCGCRPGSYGHEYQDAYTYASWGVDYLKYDWCFHENINPKGAYKLMRDALRASGRPIFFSMCEWGSNKPWLWAEEIGHSWRTTGDIGCSFAEPLHHYDENGNYVWTKLSVLNILDKNAPLRQYAGPGHWNDPDMLEVGNGMSVNEDRAHFTMWCMMAAPLLLGNDLTTMSDETLAILTNKAVVAIDQDRLGVQGLRFKREGDLEYWFKPLQGGDWAFCILNRGSEDCTVSIDWTDFCFTDSISGMSTGFDKLTYSAVDLWDRNAPVIKTDNNLQLTVNTHDVKLFRLSPCQ
;
A
#
# COMPACT_ATOMS: atom_id res chain seq x y z
N MET A 1 -36.04 4.66 69.22
CA MET A 1 -35.29 5.57 68.37
C MET A 1 -34.22 4.74 67.64
N LYS A 2 -34.51 4.36 66.40
CA LYS A 2 -33.56 3.60 65.54
C LYS A 2 -32.84 4.62 64.66
N LYS A 3 -31.52 4.70 64.79
CA LYS A 3 -30.67 5.52 63.91
C LYS A 3 -30.49 4.79 62.58
N LEU A 4 -30.94 5.39 61.52
CA LEU A 4 -30.73 4.93 60.15
C LEU A 4 -29.41 5.54 59.66
N THR A 5 -28.41 4.72 59.45
CA THR A 5 -27.12 5.16 58.91
C THR A 5 -27.17 4.96 57.39
N THR A 6 -27.28 6.07 56.66
CA THR A 6 -27.21 6.08 55.19
C THR A 6 -25.78 5.97 54.74
N ILE A 7 -25.39 4.86 54.13
CA ILE A 7 -24.08 4.68 53.52
C ILE A 7 -24.18 5.23 52.07
N LEU A 8 -23.50 6.34 51.82
CA LEU A 8 -23.35 6.93 50.48
C LEU A 8 -22.23 6.19 49.72
N ALA A 9 -22.60 5.31 48.82
CA ALA A 9 -21.64 4.68 47.95
C ALA A 9 -21.24 5.66 46.82
N VAL A 10 -20.06 6.21 46.91
CA VAL A 10 -19.43 6.99 45.81
C VAL A 10 -18.95 6.01 44.76
N LEU A 11 -19.67 5.87 43.66
CA LEU A 11 -19.25 5.14 42.48
C LEU A 11 -18.22 6.01 41.72
N THR A 12 -16.94 5.81 41.96
CA THR A 12 -15.89 6.37 41.10
C THR A 12 -15.92 5.65 39.75
N LEU A 13 -16.49 6.30 38.72
CA LEU A 13 -16.28 5.90 37.33
C LEU A 13 -14.77 6.10 37.02
N LEU A 14 -14.02 5.01 37.07
CA LEU A 14 -12.72 4.94 36.42
C LEU A 14 -13.00 4.92 34.89
N THR A 15 -13.01 6.11 34.28
CA THR A 15 -12.86 6.22 32.84
C THR A 15 -11.45 5.73 32.54
N THR A 16 -11.31 4.47 32.13
CA THR A 16 -10.10 4.02 31.45
C THR A 16 -10.03 4.83 30.17
N VAL A 17 -9.18 5.86 30.15
CA VAL A 17 -8.78 6.49 28.91
C VAL A 17 -8.00 5.42 28.16
N SER A 18 -8.69 4.68 27.31
CA SER A 18 -8.05 3.84 26.30
C SER A 18 -7.36 4.85 25.37
N TYR A 19 -6.06 5.01 25.54
CA TYR A 19 -5.26 5.70 24.53
C TYR A 19 -5.34 4.84 23.27
N ALA A 20 -6.17 5.24 22.33
CA ALA A 20 -6.13 4.70 20.99
C ALA A 20 -4.69 4.82 20.49
N GLN A 21 -4.08 3.68 20.16
CA GLN A 21 -2.62 3.63 19.98
C GLN A 21 -2.20 4.30 18.68
N LYS A 22 -2.98 4.19 17.62
CA LYS A 22 -2.86 4.93 16.34
C LYS A 22 -4.15 5.68 16.03
N TRP A 23 -4.16 6.53 15.00
CA TRP A 23 -5.40 7.17 14.54
C TRP A 23 -6.29 6.13 13.84
N GLU A 24 -7.52 5.98 14.28
CA GLU A 24 -8.50 5.09 13.64
C GLU A 24 -9.14 5.76 12.42
N GLY A 25 -9.67 4.92 11.49
CA GLY A 25 -10.41 5.38 10.32
C GLY A 25 -9.56 5.96 9.19
N LEU A 26 -8.22 5.88 9.28
CA LEU A 26 -7.33 6.34 8.21
C LEU A 26 -6.99 5.25 7.19
N ALA A 27 -7.23 3.98 7.54
CA ALA A 27 -6.83 2.82 6.78
C ALA A 27 -7.94 1.77 6.68
N ASP A 28 -9.19 2.20 6.52
CA ASP A 28 -10.34 1.29 6.36
C ASP A 28 -10.20 0.42 5.11
N THR A 29 -9.52 0.95 4.09
CA THR A 29 -9.04 0.26 2.89
C THR A 29 -7.56 0.58 2.68
N PRO A 30 -6.83 -0.17 1.83
CA PRO A 30 -5.45 0.15 1.51
C PRO A 30 -5.30 1.58 0.97
N GLN A 31 -4.23 2.28 1.34
CA GLN A 31 -3.98 3.63 0.89
C GLN A 31 -3.66 3.68 -0.61
N MET A 32 -4.16 4.71 -1.29
CA MET A 32 -3.89 4.98 -2.70
C MET A 32 -3.29 6.37 -2.87
N GLY A 33 -2.24 6.46 -3.70
CA GLY A 33 -1.56 7.74 -3.93
C GLY A 33 -0.40 7.62 -4.90
N TRP A 34 0.49 8.60 -4.81
CA TRP A 34 1.75 8.65 -5.55
C TRP A 34 2.90 8.93 -4.58
N ASN A 35 4.09 8.44 -4.92
CA ASN A 35 5.32 8.69 -4.16
C ASN A 35 6.47 8.98 -5.14
N SER A 36 7.33 9.92 -4.79
CA SER A 36 8.34 10.45 -5.68
C SER A 36 9.55 9.53 -5.91
N TRP A 37 9.80 8.53 -5.03
CA TRP A 37 11.09 7.86 -4.97
C TRP A 37 11.49 7.10 -6.22
N ASN A 38 10.65 6.15 -6.67
CA ASN A 38 11.07 5.19 -7.69
C ASN A 38 11.45 5.84 -9.03
N LYS A 39 10.86 6.98 -9.37
CA LYS A 39 11.14 7.70 -10.61
C LYS A 39 12.13 8.83 -10.46
N PHE A 40 12.07 9.57 -9.37
CA PHE A 40 12.78 10.85 -9.26
C PHE A 40 13.93 10.81 -8.25
N GLU A 41 13.94 9.86 -7.32
CA GLU A 41 14.96 9.72 -6.28
C GLU A 41 15.22 11.08 -5.58
N ASP A 42 16.45 11.59 -5.60
CA ASP A 42 16.85 12.87 -5.03
C ASP A 42 16.48 14.10 -5.88
N LYS A 43 15.96 13.90 -7.11
CA LYS A 43 15.67 14.96 -8.09
C LYS A 43 14.27 15.54 -7.93
N ILE A 44 13.85 15.74 -6.68
CA ILE A 44 12.58 16.36 -6.35
C ILE A 44 12.72 17.86 -6.07
N ASN A 45 11.70 18.62 -6.40
CA ASN A 45 11.58 20.04 -6.07
C ASN A 45 10.10 20.46 -6.03
N GLU A 46 9.84 21.68 -5.54
CA GLU A 46 8.49 22.20 -5.38
C GLU A 46 7.69 22.24 -6.70
N GLN A 47 8.34 22.58 -7.82
CA GLN A 47 7.67 22.65 -9.12
C GLN A 47 7.18 21.28 -9.55
N LEU A 48 8.03 20.25 -9.50
CA LEU A 48 7.66 18.86 -9.82
C LEU A 48 6.46 18.38 -9.01
N ILE A 49 6.46 18.68 -7.70
CA ILE A 49 5.37 18.26 -6.82
C ILE A 49 4.06 18.97 -7.15
N ARG A 50 4.09 20.26 -7.46
CA ARG A 50 2.90 21.01 -7.89
C ARG A 50 2.36 20.49 -9.22
N GLU A 51 3.23 20.26 -10.20
CA GLU A 51 2.86 19.68 -11.51
C GLU A 51 2.26 18.28 -11.35
N THR A 52 2.84 17.45 -10.48
CA THR A 52 2.31 16.13 -10.16
C THR A 52 0.90 16.22 -9.54
N ALA A 53 0.69 17.14 -8.59
CA ALA A 53 -0.63 17.38 -8.00
C ALA A 53 -1.68 17.79 -9.06
N ASP A 54 -1.30 18.66 -9.98
CA ASP A 54 -2.18 19.10 -11.08
C ASP A 54 -2.56 17.89 -11.97
N VAL A 55 -1.57 17.11 -12.39
CA VAL A 55 -1.78 15.94 -13.26
C VAL A 55 -2.62 14.85 -12.56
N MET A 56 -2.47 14.64 -11.25
CA MET A 56 -3.32 13.70 -10.51
C MET A 56 -4.81 14.07 -10.62
N VAL A 57 -5.13 15.34 -10.60
CA VAL A 57 -6.50 15.84 -10.78
C VAL A 57 -6.91 15.80 -12.26
N GLU A 58 -6.11 16.34 -13.15
CA GLU A 58 -6.41 16.49 -14.58
C GLU A 58 -6.62 15.13 -15.28
N LYS A 59 -5.82 14.12 -14.94
CA LYS A 59 -5.94 12.78 -15.50
C LYS A 59 -6.96 11.88 -14.77
N GLY A 60 -7.68 12.41 -13.76
CA GLY A 60 -8.73 11.69 -13.04
C GLY A 60 -8.21 10.64 -12.06
N LEU A 61 -6.94 10.69 -11.67
CA LEU A 61 -6.38 9.78 -10.65
C LEU A 61 -7.02 10.04 -9.28
N LEU A 62 -7.26 11.30 -8.91
CA LEU A 62 -8.00 11.63 -7.70
C LEU A 62 -9.41 10.99 -7.69
N ASP A 63 -10.14 11.05 -8.81
CA ASP A 63 -11.47 10.44 -8.96
C ASP A 63 -11.42 8.90 -8.95
N ALA A 64 -10.26 8.31 -9.26
CA ALA A 64 -10.02 6.88 -9.17
C ALA A 64 -9.65 6.43 -7.74
N GLY A 65 -9.39 7.38 -6.81
CA GLY A 65 -9.11 7.10 -5.41
C GLY A 65 -7.66 7.38 -4.96
N TYR A 66 -6.77 7.81 -5.85
CA TYR A 66 -5.39 8.18 -5.50
C TYR A 66 -5.36 9.54 -4.82
N ILE A 67 -5.52 9.53 -3.50
CA ILE A 67 -5.69 10.76 -2.71
C ILE A 67 -4.39 11.28 -2.09
N TYR A 68 -3.39 10.43 -1.88
CA TYR A 68 -2.13 10.83 -1.26
C TYR A 68 -1.10 11.25 -2.30
N LEU A 69 -0.45 12.40 -2.09
CA LEU A 69 0.75 12.83 -2.81
C LEU A 69 1.89 12.88 -1.81
N ASN A 70 2.84 11.94 -1.94
CA ASN A 70 3.89 11.72 -0.97
C ASN A 70 5.26 12.14 -1.53
N LEU A 71 5.92 13.06 -0.84
CA LEU A 71 7.33 13.35 -1.03
C LEU A 71 8.13 12.29 -0.26
N ASP A 72 9.01 11.60 -0.96
CA ASP A 72 9.96 10.68 -0.36
C ASP A 72 11.21 11.42 0.16
N ASP A 73 12.33 10.76 0.36
CA ASP A 73 13.57 11.32 0.88
C ASP A 73 14.06 12.54 0.08
N HIS A 74 15.04 13.27 0.59
CA HIS A 74 15.67 14.47 -0.01
C HIS A 74 14.82 15.76 -0.07
N TRP A 75 13.70 15.84 0.67
CA TRP A 75 13.05 17.13 0.91
C TRP A 75 13.70 17.90 2.06
N HIS A 76 14.43 17.20 2.92
CA HIS A 76 15.03 17.73 4.14
C HIS A 76 16.14 18.73 3.88
N GLY A 77 16.07 19.86 4.57
CA GLY A 77 17.19 20.74 4.86
C GLY A 77 17.88 20.36 6.17
N GLU A 78 18.40 21.33 6.88
CA GLU A 78 19.07 21.15 8.16
C GLU A 78 18.12 21.38 9.34
N ARG A 79 18.53 20.93 10.53
CA ARG A 79 17.87 21.30 11.77
C ARG A 79 18.38 22.65 12.26
N ASP A 80 17.46 23.46 12.80
CA ASP A 80 17.86 24.72 13.45
C ASP A 80 18.54 24.50 14.81
N ALA A 81 18.97 25.60 15.43
CA ALA A 81 19.65 25.55 16.74
C ALA A 81 18.76 25.02 17.89
N GLN A 82 17.44 24.94 17.68
CA GLN A 82 16.46 24.39 18.60
C GLN A 82 16.12 22.93 18.27
N GLY A 83 16.67 22.39 17.17
CA GLY A 83 16.49 21.01 16.73
C GLY A 83 15.29 20.79 15.78
N PHE A 84 14.55 21.83 15.39
CA PHE A 84 13.46 21.69 14.44
C PHE A 84 13.99 21.45 13.03
N ILE A 85 13.38 20.51 12.33
CA ILE A 85 13.71 20.21 10.94
C ILE A 85 13.08 21.26 10.01
N HIS A 86 13.83 21.62 8.97
CA HIS A 86 13.36 22.50 7.89
C HIS A 86 13.46 21.77 6.56
N GLU A 87 12.75 22.31 5.56
CA GLU A 87 12.89 21.90 4.17
C GLU A 87 14.22 22.39 3.57
N ASP A 88 14.65 21.73 2.51
CA ASP A 88 15.68 22.25 1.62
C ASP A 88 15.12 23.48 0.88
N SER A 89 15.56 24.68 1.29
CA SER A 89 15.03 25.95 0.78
C SER A 89 15.36 26.22 -0.69
N GLU A 90 16.35 25.53 -1.27
CA GLU A 90 16.64 25.62 -2.71
C GLU A 90 15.63 24.78 -3.51
N LYS A 91 15.25 23.61 -2.99
CA LYS A 91 14.27 22.72 -3.62
C LYS A 91 12.83 23.16 -3.37
N PHE A 92 12.54 23.69 -2.17
CA PHE A 92 11.19 24.06 -1.70
C PHE A 92 11.13 25.50 -1.19
N PRO A 93 11.34 26.50 -2.06
CA PRO A 93 11.52 27.90 -1.65
C PRO A 93 10.28 28.53 -1.01
N SER A 94 9.07 28.01 -1.24
CA SER A 94 7.84 28.51 -0.61
C SER A 94 7.55 27.88 0.75
N GLY A 95 8.32 26.87 1.14
CA GLY A 95 8.16 26.11 2.38
C GLY A 95 7.10 25.00 2.32
N MET A 96 7.26 23.98 3.18
CA MET A 96 6.38 22.80 3.20
C MET A 96 4.93 23.13 3.54
N LYS A 97 4.70 24.13 4.39
CA LYS A 97 3.31 24.57 4.70
C LYS A 97 2.60 25.10 3.46
N SER A 98 3.27 25.91 2.66
CA SER A 98 2.69 26.47 1.41
C SER A 98 2.43 25.37 0.38
N LEU A 99 3.34 24.42 0.28
CA LEU A 99 3.18 23.25 -0.61
C LEU A 99 2.00 22.38 -0.15
N GLY A 100 1.90 22.07 1.15
CA GLY A 100 0.78 21.32 1.71
C GLY A 100 -0.57 21.99 1.48
N ASP A 101 -0.65 23.33 1.65
CA ASP A 101 -1.86 24.10 1.37
C ASP A 101 -2.27 24.03 -0.12
N TYR A 102 -1.28 24.05 -1.02
CA TYR A 102 -1.53 23.87 -2.46
C TYR A 102 -2.10 22.50 -2.78
N ILE A 103 -1.51 21.44 -2.22
CA ILE A 103 -1.95 20.05 -2.41
C ILE A 103 -3.38 19.87 -1.88
N HIS A 104 -3.66 20.41 -0.70
CA HIS A 104 -5.01 20.36 -0.10
C HIS A 104 -6.04 21.14 -0.93
N ALA A 105 -5.66 22.28 -1.51
CA ALA A 105 -6.55 23.04 -2.39
C ALA A 105 -6.97 22.28 -3.66
N LYS A 106 -6.19 21.26 -4.06
CA LYS A 106 -6.53 20.34 -5.15
C LYS A 106 -7.42 19.15 -4.70
N GLY A 107 -7.71 19.02 -3.40
CA GLY A 107 -8.46 17.90 -2.82
C GLY A 107 -7.60 16.68 -2.51
N LEU A 108 -6.29 16.80 -2.67
CA LEU A 108 -5.31 15.75 -2.34
C LEU A 108 -4.87 15.84 -0.87
N LYS A 109 -4.21 14.80 -0.38
CA LYS A 109 -3.58 14.73 0.94
C LYS A 109 -2.07 14.79 0.79
N PHE A 110 -1.42 15.53 1.69
CA PHE A 110 0.01 15.76 1.68
C PHE A 110 0.75 14.73 2.53
N GLY A 111 1.69 14.00 1.91
CA GLY A 111 2.55 13.04 2.59
C GLY A 111 4.02 13.41 2.51
N ILE A 112 4.77 13.01 3.52
CA ILE A 112 6.21 13.16 3.58
C ILE A 112 6.91 11.89 4.07
N TYR A 113 8.23 11.91 4.02
CA TYR A 113 9.12 10.86 4.46
C TYR A 113 10.00 11.32 5.63
N SER A 114 10.33 10.41 6.53
CA SER A 114 11.41 10.53 7.51
C SER A 114 11.97 9.14 7.86
N ASP A 115 12.83 9.07 8.87
CA ASP A 115 13.52 7.84 9.25
C ASP A 115 13.61 7.71 10.77
N GLY A 116 13.54 6.48 11.28
CA GLY A 116 13.69 6.18 12.71
C GLY A 116 15.13 6.22 13.21
N GLY A 117 16.11 6.37 12.32
CA GLY A 117 17.52 6.49 12.63
C GLY A 117 18.00 7.92 12.77
N THR A 118 19.31 8.07 12.93
CA THR A 118 19.98 9.38 13.03
C THR A 118 20.01 10.12 11.70
N MET A 119 19.99 9.36 10.59
CA MET A 119 19.91 9.87 9.21
C MET A 119 18.92 9.04 8.41
N THR A 120 18.38 9.65 7.35
CA THR A 120 17.59 8.96 6.31
C THR A 120 18.49 8.10 5.44
N CYS A 121 17.90 7.24 4.60
CA CYS A 121 18.67 6.43 3.63
C CYS A 121 19.48 7.30 2.66
N GLY A 122 19.00 8.49 2.32
CA GLY A 122 19.70 9.50 1.54
C GLY A 122 20.62 10.41 2.36
N CYS A 123 21.00 10.02 3.59
CA CYS A 123 21.90 10.77 4.46
C CYS A 123 21.41 12.19 4.80
N ARG A 124 20.11 12.35 4.97
CA ARG A 124 19.49 13.57 5.48
C ARG A 124 19.18 13.42 6.98
N PRO A 125 18.87 14.49 7.74
CA PRO A 125 18.55 14.37 9.15
C PRO A 125 17.35 13.45 9.43
N GLY A 126 17.57 12.33 10.15
CA GLY A 126 16.50 11.44 10.62
C GLY A 126 15.81 11.98 11.88
N SER A 127 14.77 11.31 12.34
CA SER A 127 13.96 11.75 13.49
C SER A 127 14.44 11.22 14.84
N TYR A 128 15.47 10.37 14.90
CA TYR A 128 15.96 9.81 16.15
C TYR A 128 16.32 10.89 17.17
N GLY A 129 15.62 10.86 18.32
CA GLY A 129 15.75 11.87 19.39
C GLY A 129 14.99 13.18 19.16
N HIS A 130 14.27 13.31 18.03
CA HIS A 130 13.48 14.48 17.65
C HIS A 130 12.02 14.16 17.32
N GLU A 131 11.56 12.94 17.59
CA GLU A 131 10.27 12.41 17.11
C GLU A 131 9.10 13.33 17.44
N TYR A 132 9.04 13.89 18.65
CA TYR A 132 7.98 14.83 19.05
C TYR A 132 8.09 16.19 18.35
N GLN A 133 9.30 16.72 18.19
CA GLN A 133 9.51 17.99 17.47
C GLN A 133 9.08 17.83 16.01
N ASP A 134 9.52 16.75 15.38
CA ASP A 134 9.22 16.44 13.97
C ASP A 134 7.73 16.23 13.78
N ALA A 135 7.07 15.43 14.62
CA ALA A 135 5.62 15.23 14.56
C ALA A 135 4.82 16.54 14.68
N TYR A 136 5.21 17.45 15.57
CA TYR A 136 4.59 18.78 15.66
C TYR A 136 4.87 19.64 14.44
N THR A 137 6.08 19.59 13.89
CA THR A 137 6.45 20.30 12.67
C THR A 137 5.61 19.80 11.48
N TYR A 138 5.53 18.48 11.29
CA TYR A 138 4.71 17.86 10.24
C TYR A 138 3.22 18.22 10.37
N ALA A 139 2.68 18.17 11.59
CA ALA A 139 1.31 18.59 11.85
C ALA A 139 1.08 20.08 11.51
N SER A 140 2.05 20.95 11.80
CA SER A 140 1.97 22.39 11.47
C SER A 140 1.99 22.67 10.00
N TRP A 141 2.67 21.83 9.20
CA TRP A 141 2.68 21.90 7.74
C TRP A 141 1.42 21.31 7.09
N GLY A 142 0.59 20.62 7.89
CA GLY A 142 -0.62 19.99 7.38
C GLY A 142 -0.38 18.61 6.78
N VAL A 143 0.66 17.90 7.19
CA VAL A 143 0.96 16.54 6.72
C VAL A 143 -0.16 15.58 7.10
N ASP A 144 -0.56 14.70 6.16
CA ASP A 144 -1.59 13.68 6.31
C ASP A 144 -1.05 12.24 6.28
N TYR A 145 0.20 12.07 5.84
CA TYR A 145 0.85 10.77 5.67
C TYR A 145 2.33 10.88 5.99
N LEU A 146 2.86 9.94 6.77
CA LEU A 146 4.28 9.82 7.06
C LEU A 146 4.76 8.42 6.66
N LYS A 147 5.66 8.33 5.66
CA LYS A 147 6.51 7.16 5.45
C LYS A 147 7.69 7.27 6.39
N TYR A 148 7.96 6.23 7.18
CA TYR A 148 8.98 6.24 8.21
C TYR A 148 9.91 5.04 8.04
N ASP A 149 11.13 5.33 7.62
CA ASP A 149 12.12 4.33 7.20
C ASP A 149 13.01 3.86 8.36
N TRP A 150 14.05 3.07 8.05
CA TRP A 150 14.83 2.34 9.05
C TRP A 150 16.34 2.32 8.76
N CYS A 151 16.88 3.34 8.08
CA CYS A 151 18.31 3.52 7.86
C CYS A 151 19.02 4.07 9.10
N PHE A 152 20.31 3.95 9.22
CA PHE A 152 21.15 4.51 10.30
C PHE A 152 20.53 4.39 11.70
N HIS A 153 19.92 3.23 12.00
CA HIS A 153 19.14 2.98 13.21
C HIS A 153 19.97 2.64 14.45
N GLU A 154 21.32 2.64 14.37
CA GLU A 154 22.26 2.47 15.51
C GLU A 154 21.93 1.26 16.42
N ASN A 155 21.36 0.21 15.87
CA ASN A 155 20.89 -1.00 16.58
C ASN A 155 19.82 -0.73 17.67
N ILE A 156 19.05 0.35 17.57
CA ILE A 156 17.89 0.58 18.42
C ILE A 156 16.79 -0.45 18.15
N ASN A 157 15.89 -0.62 19.13
CA ASN A 157 14.78 -1.56 18.98
C ASN A 157 13.71 -1.02 18.02
N PRO A 158 13.42 -1.70 16.88
CA PRO A 158 12.48 -1.19 15.88
C PRO A 158 11.09 -0.97 16.45
N LYS A 159 10.53 -1.92 17.18
CA LYS A 159 9.20 -1.79 17.78
C LYS A 159 9.13 -0.57 18.74
N GLY A 160 10.20 -0.31 19.49
CA GLY A 160 10.29 0.85 20.37
C GLY A 160 10.33 2.17 19.62
N ALA A 161 11.14 2.27 18.57
CA ALA A 161 11.30 3.47 17.75
C ALA A 161 10.00 3.81 16.99
N TYR A 162 9.38 2.84 16.32
CA TYR A 162 8.09 3.05 15.63
C TYR A 162 6.97 3.40 16.60
N LYS A 163 6.95 2.79 17.81
CA LYS A 163 6.00 3.16 18.86
C LYS A 163 6.20 4.60 19.33
N LEU A 164 7.44 5.05 19.48
CA LEU A 164 7.77 6.41 19.90
C LEU A 164 7.26 7.43 18.88
N MET A 165 7.52 7.22 17.58
CA MET A 165 7.01 8.10 16.52
C MET A 165 5.47 8.08 16.47
N ARG A 166 4.82 6.91 16.60
CA ARG A 166 3.35 6.83 16.70
C ARG A 166 2.81 7.70 17.84
N ASP A 167 3.43 7.60 19.02
CA ASP A 167 3.01 8.38 20.20
C ASP A 167 3.21 9.88 19.97
N ALA A 168 4.30 10.27 19.31
CA ALA A 168 4.58 11.65 18.90
C ALA A 168 3.54 12.17 17.88
N LEU A 169 3.20 11.39 16.87
CA LEU A 169 2.15 11.72 15.90
C LEU A 169 0.78 11.88 16.58
N ARG A 170 0.47 11.04 17.56
CA ARG A 170 -0.77 11.20 18.36
C ARG A 170 -0.74 12.50 19.17
N ALA A 171 0.39 12.82 19.80
CA ALA A 171 0.54 14.03 20.62
C ALA A 171 0.45 15.32 19.79
N SER A 172 0.80 15.28 18.50
CA SER A 172 0.67 16.44 17.60
C SER A 172 -0.79 16.88 17.38
N GLY A 173 -1.77 16.01 17.67
CA GLY A 173 -3.19 16.28 17.54
C GLY A 173 -3.74 16.20 16.11
N ARG A 174 -2.89 16.00 15.08
CA ARG A 174 -3.30 15.84 13.69
C ARG A 174 -3.39 14.36 13.31
N PRO A 175 -4.49 13.90 12.68
CA PRO A 175 -4.58 12.56 12.12
C PRO A 175 -3.60 12.41 10.94
N ILE A 176 -2.53 11.64 11.15
CA ILE A 176 -1.50 11.35 10.14
C ILE A 176 -1.47 9.84 9.92
N PHE A 177 -1.62 9.39 8.67
CA PHE A 177 -1.42 8.00 8.29
C PHE A 177 0.04 7.63 8.51
N PHE A 178 0.30 6.56 9.26
CA PHE A 178 1.66 6.15 9.60
C PHE A 178 2.02 4.87 8.83
N SER A 179 2.90 5.01 7.85
CA SER A 179 3.43 3.94 7.01
C SER A 179 4.84 3.57 7.46
N MET A 180 5.00 2.34 7.91
CA MET A 180 6.25 1.84 8.47
C MET A 180 7.08 1.15 7.39
N CYS A 181 8.36 1.51 7.27
CA CYS A 181 9.24 1.03 6.21
C CYS A 181 10.54 0.43 6.79
N GLU A 182 10.47 -0.79 7.34
CA GLU A 182 11.67 -1.53 7.81
C GLU A 182 11.94 -2.79 6.96
N TRP A 183 11.43 -2.79 5.73
CA TRP A 183 11.65 -3.80 4.68
C TRP A 183 11.31 -5.23 5.08
N GLY A 184 10.49 -5.44 6.12
CA GLY A 184 10.15 -6.77 6.64
C GLY A 184 11.29 -7.42 7.46
N SER A 185 12.38 -6.71 7.72
CA SER A 185 13.58 -7.24 8.37
C SER A 185 13.32 -7.76 9.78
N ASN A 186 12.44 -7.09 10.52
CA ASN A 186 12.05 -7.46 11.89
C ASN A 186 10.64 -8.04 11.97
N LYS A 187 10.06 -8.49 10.84
CA LYS A 187 8.71 -9.08 10.75
C LYS A 187 7.64 -8.18 11.37
N PRO A 188 7.44 -6.95 10.84
CA PRO A 188 6.53 -5.96 11.42
C PRO A 188 5.09 -6.48 11.52
N TRP A 189 4.67 -7.37 10.63
CA TRP A 189 3.36 -8.03 10.69
C TRP A 189 3.06 -8.75 12.02
N LEU A 190 4.08 -9.07 12.83
CA LEU A 190 3.89 -9.72 14.13
C LEU A 190 3.67 -8.73 15.29
N TRP A 191 3.90 -7.42 15.09
CA TRP A 191 3.87 -6.46 16.19
C TRP A 191 3.39 -5.04 15.84
N ALA A 192 3.18 -4.74 14.56
CA ALA A 192 2.91 -3.37 14.10
C ALA A 192 1.42 -2.99 14.02
N GLU A 193 0.50 -3.94 14.17
CA GLU A 193 -0.95 -3.74 14.03
C GLU A 193 -1.48 -2.52 14.81
N GLU A 194 -1.03 -2.34 16.05
CA GLU A 194 -1.43 -1.21 16.90
C GLU A 194 -0.53 0.02 16.76
N ILE A 195 0.49 -0.04 15.89
CA ILE A 195 1.50 1.01 15.74
C ILE A 195 1.30 1.78 14.44
N GLY A 196 1.34 1.10 13.30
CA GLY A 196 1.21 1.68 11.96
C GLY A 196 -0.11 1.34 11.29
N HIS A 197 -0.39 2.03 10.19
CA HIS A 197 -1.55 1.75 9.33
C HIS A 197 -1.17 0.84 8.16
N SER A 198 0.12 0.82 7.80
CA SER A 198 0.72 -0.15 6.90
C SER A 198 2.18 -0.39 7.29
N TRP A 199 2.73 -1.48 6.81
CA TRP A 199 4.14 -1.84 7.02
C TRP A 199 4.71 -2.57 5.81
N ARG A 200 5.93 -2.17 5.41
CA ARG A 200 6.67 -2.85 4.35
C ARG A 200 6.97 -4.29 4.76
N THR A 201 6.67 -5.21 3.86
CA THR A 201 6.88 -6.65 4.07
C THR A 201 8.13 -7.19 3.40
N THR A 202 8.72 -6.41 2.49
CA THR A 202 9.84 -6.79 1.62
C THR A 202 10.84 -5.66 1.47
N GLY A 203 12.03 -5.97 0.97
CA GLY A 203 12.96 -4.99 0.40
C GLY A 203 12.36 -4.30 -0.82
N ASP A 204 13.09 -3.32 -1.37
CA ASP A 204 12.60 -2.42 -2.40
C ASP A 204 12.33 -3.11 -3.73
N ILE A 205 11.23 -2.68 -4.38
CA ILE A 205 10.84 -3.10 -5.72
C ILE A 205 11.70 -2.41 -6.79
N GLY A 206 11.98 -3.12 -7.88
CA GLY A 206 12.53 -2.56 -9.11
C GLY A 206 11.58 -2.78 -10.28
N CYS A 207 11.78 -1.99 -11.33
CA CYS A 207 11.02 -2.12 -12.57
C CYS A 207 11.42 -3.39 -13.34
N SER A 208 11.02 -4.54 -12.79
CA SER A 208 11.24 -5.87 -13.37
C SER A 208 10.15 -6.82 -12.93
N PHE A 209 9.63 -7.62 -13.86
CA PHE A 209 8.56 -8.56 -13.55
C PHE A 209 9.06 -9.83 -12.88
N ALA A 210 10.00 -10.55 -13.48
CA ALA A 210 10.41 -11.88 -13.04
C ALA A 210 11.71 -11.90 -12.25
N GLU A 211 12.75 -11.20 -12.74
CA GLU A 211 14.10 -11.30 -12.19
C GLU A 211 14.46 -10.07 -11.34
N PRO A 212 15.13 -10.24 -10.21
CA PRO A 212 15.59 -9.13 -9.41
C PRO A 212 16.70 -8.31 -10.11
N LEU A 213 16.77 -7.02 -9.82
CA LEU A 213 17.78 -6.12 -10.37
C LEU A 213 18.93 -5.97 -9.36
N HIS A 214 20.10 -6.52 -9.72
CA HIS A 214 21.31 -6.43 -8.90
C HIS A 214 22.09 -5.16 -9.25
N HIS A 215 22.47 -4.40 -8.24
CA HIS A 215 23.30 -3.21 -8.36
C HIS A 215 24.72 -3.51 -7.91
N TYR A 216 25.67 -3.02 -8.69
CA TYR A 216 27.11 -3.21 -8.48
C TYR A 216 27.82 -1.86 -8.47
N ASP A 217 28.89 -1.72 -7.68
CA ASP A 217 29.73 -0.54 -7.69
C ASP A 217 30.60 -0.45 -8.96
N GLU A 218 31.36 0.63 -9.10
CA GLU A 218 32.28 0.86 -10.23
C GLU A 218 33.38 -0.20 -10.35
N ASN A 219 33.65 -0.96 -9.29
CA ASN A 219 34.63 -2.02 -9.24
C ASN A 219 34.01 -3.40 -9.49
N GLY A 220 32.70 -3.48 -9.73
CA GLY A 220 31.93 -4.70 -9.95
C GLY A 220 31.59 -5.47 -8.68
N ASN A 221 31.70 -4.86 -7.50
CA ASN A 221 31.25 -5.48 -6.25
C ASN A 221 29.75 -5.30 -6.10
N TYR A 222 29.08 -6.36 -5.62
CA TYR A 222 27.66 -6.29 -5.30
C TYR A 222 27.40 -5.24 -4.19
N VAL A 223 26.39 -4.40 -4.42
CA VAL A 223 25.96 -3.36 -3.46
C VAL A 223 24.61 -3.71 -2.86
N TRP A 224 23.57 -3.85 -3.69
CA TRP A 224 22.21 -4.13 -3.26
C TRP A 224 21.34 -4.67 -4.39
N THR A 225 20.14 -5.15 -4.06
CA THR A 225 19.19 -5.71 -5.02
C THR A 225 17.83 -5.08 -4.85
N LYS A 226 17.22 -4.61 -5.95
CA LYS A 226 15.78 -4.39 -6.04
C LYS A 226 15.09 -5.71 -6.42
N LEU A 227 13.99 -6.00 -5.71
CA LEU A 227 13.21 -7.21 -5.95
C LEU A 227 12.31 -7.03 -7.18
N SER A 228 12.03 -8.12 -7.88
CA SER A 228 11.03 -8.14 -8.96
C SER A 228 9.61 -8.23 -8.40
N VAL A 229 8.62 -7.95 -9.25
CA VAL A 229 7.20 -8.13 -8.95
C VAL A 229 6.91 -9.54 -8.40
N LEU A 230 7.43 -10.58 -9.10
CA LEU A 230 7.21 -11.96 -8.69
C LEU A 230 7.93 -12.35 -7.38
N ASN A 231 9.12 -11.80 -7.12
CA ASN A 231 9.81 -12.02 -5.85
C ASN A 231 9.00 -11.45 -4.68
N ILE A 232 8.45 -10.27 -4.85
CA ILE A 232 7.64 -9.59 -3.83
C ILE A 232 6.32 -10.33 -3.62
N LEU A 233 5.64 -10.71 -4.71
CA LEU A 233 4.42 -11.49 -4.65
C LEU A 233 4.60 -12.78 -3.82
N ASP A 234 5.70 -13.51 -4.06
CA ASP A 234 6.01 -14.75 -3.35
C ASP A 234 6.29 -14.53 -1.86
N LYS A 235 6.89 -13.38 -1.51
CA LYS A 235 7.18 -13.01 -0.10
C LYS A 235 5.92 -12.52 0.63
N ASN A 236 5.05 -11.78 -0.04
CA ASN A 236 3.86 -11.18 0.58
C ASN A 236 2.65 -12.15 0.64
N ALA A 237 2.53 -13.07 -0.32
CA ALA A 237 1.39 -14.02 -0.39
C ALA A 237 1.13 -14.78 0.92
N PRO A 238 2.13 -15.32 1.64
CA PRO A 238 1.91 -16.06 2.88
C PRO A 238 1.55 -15.19 4.09
N LEU A 239 1.54 -13.86 3.96
CA LEU A 239 1.31 -12.92 5.06
C LEU A 239 -0.16 -12.48 5.20
N ARG A 240 -1.07 -13.05 4.41
CA ARG A 240 -2.48 -12.61 4.31
C ARG A 240 -3.24 -12.51 5.63
N GLN A 241 -2.90 -13.32 6.64
CA GLN A 241 -3.56 -13.32 7.95
C GLN A 241 -3.19 -12.15 8.84
N TYR A 242 -2.22 -11.33 8.44
CA TYR A 242 -1.73 -10.20 9.23
C TYR A 242 -2.24 -8.85 8.72
N ALA A 243 -2.95 -8.83 7.59
CA ALA A 243 -3.52 -7.62 7.02
C ALA A 243 -5.05 -7.62 7.12
N GLY A 244 -5.62 -6.45 7.26
CA GLY A 244 -7.06 -6.24 7.32
C GLY A 244 -7.41 -4.77 7.50
N PRO A 245 -8.71 -4.42 7.63
CA PRO A 245 -9.12 -3.04 7.84
C PRO A 245 -8.39 -2.39 9.01
N GLY A 246 -7.79 -1.24 8.75
CA GLY A 246 -7.00 -0.48 9.71
C GLY A 246 -5.49 -0.80 9.70
N HIS A 247 -5.03 -1.86 9.02
CA HIS A 247 -3.63 -2.26 9.00
C HIS A 247 -3.29 -3.15 7.78
N TRP A 248 -2.33 -2.74 6.96
CA TRP A 248 -2.07 -3.35 5.67
C TRP A 248 -0.63 -3.83 5.51
N ASN A 249 -0.48 -5.00 4.90
CA ASN A 249 0.79 -5.43 4.33
C ASN A 249 1.13 -4.55 3.13
N ASP A 250 2.31 -3.98 3.13
CA ASP A 250 2.81 -3.13 2.06
C ASP A 250 3.95 -3.86 1.31
N PRO A 251 3.68 -4.41 0.13
CA PRO A 251 4.70 -5.09 -0.67
C PRO A 251 5.57 -4.11 -1.47
N ASP A 252 5.49 -2.83 -1.20
CA ASP A 252 6.09 -1.70 -1.91
C ASP A 252 5.22 -1.10 -3.02
N MET A 253 5.69 0.00 -3.59
CA MET A 253 5.03 0.82 -4.60
C MET A 253 4.77 0.09 -5.91
N LEU A 254 4.00 0.72 -6.78
CA LEU A 254 3.75 0.26 -8.13
C LEU A 254 4.83 0.77 -9.09
N GLU A 255 5.39 -0.15 -9.88
CA GLU A 255 6.31 0.15 -10.99
C GLU A 255 5.58 0.23 -12.36
N VAL A 256 4.27 0.27 -12.33
CA VAL A 256 3.41 0.35 -13.52
C VAL A 256 3.72 1.62 -14.32
N GLY A 257 4.10 1.45 -15.58
CA GLY A 257 4.48 2.55 -16.48
C GLY A 257 5.93 2.99 -16.36
N ASN A 258 6.78 2.28 -15.62
CA ASN A 258 8.21 2.56 -15.50
C ASN A 258 9.09 1.83 -16.50
N GLY A 259 8.52 0.97 -17.36
CA GLY A 259 9.26 0.34 -18.46
C GLY A 259 9.01 -1.16 -18.65
N MET A 260 8.20 -1.80 -17.83
CA MET A 260 7.69 -3.14 -18.08
C MET A 260 6.73 -3.13 -19.29
N SER A 261 6.44 -4.31 -19.85
CA SER A 261 5.42 -4.45 -20.89
C SER A 261 4.01 -4.19 -20.34
N VAL A 262 3.05 -3.87 -21.21
CA VAL A 262 1.65 -3.65 -20.80
C VAL A 262 1.04 -4.87 -20.10
N ASN A 263 1.45 -6.10 -20.48
CA ASN A 263 1.01 -7.32 -19.81
C ASN A 263 1.56 -7.40 -18.39
N GLU A 264 2.86 -7.13 -18.22
CA GLU A 264 3.51 -7.11 -16.90
C GLU A 264 2.96 -6.01 -16.00
N ASP A 265 2.73 -4.81 -16.53
CA ASP A 265 2.09 -3.71 -15.83
C ASP A 265 0.68 -4.08 -15.33
N ARG A 266 -0.12 -4.72 -16.22
CA ARG A 266 -1.46 -5.20 -15.88
C ARG A 266 -1.43 -6.32 -14.84
N ALA A 267 -0.49 -7.26 -14.96
CA ALA A 267 -0.30 -8.33 -14.00
C ALA A 267 0.14 -7.78 -12.63
N HIS A 268 1.12 -6.90 -12.61
CA HIS A 268 1.59 -6.23 -11.40
C HIS A 268 0.44 -5.51 -10.67
N PHE A 269 -0.28 -4.64 -11.38
CA PHE A 269 -1.42 -3.91 -10.81
C PHE A 269 -2.50 -4.85 -10.27
N THR A 270 -2.86 -5.87 -11.06
CA THR A 270 -3.86 -6.86 -10.65
C THR A 270 -3.46 -7.61 -9.38
N MET A 271 -2.20 -8.04 -9.29
CA MET A 271 -1.74 -8.81 -8.14
C MET A 271 -1.68 -7.96 -6.87
N TRP A 272 -1.33 -6.65 -6.96
CA TRP A 272 -1.44 -5.74 -5.82
C TRP A 272 -2.89 -5.59 -5.36
N CYS A 273 -3.84 -5.45 -6.30
CA CYS A 273 -5.27 -5.42 -5.97
C CYS A 273 -5.76 -6.74 -5.34
N MET A 274 -5.30 -7.87 -5.83
CA MET A 274 -5.60 -9.17 -5.22
C MET A 274 -5.03 -9.29 -3.80
N MET A 275 -3.85 -8.71 -3.56
CA MET A 275 -3.21 -8.73 -2.23
C MET A 275 -3.79 -7.70 -1.25
N ALA A 276 -4.75 -6.86 -1.62
CA ALA A 276 -5.20 -5.72 -0.81
C ALA A 276 -4.00 -4.86 -0.36
N ALA A 277 -3.11 -4.57 -1.29
CA ALA A 277 -1.87 -3.84 -1.05
C ALA A 277 -2.05 -2.34 -1.28
N PRO A 278 -1.27 -1.48 -0.63
CA PRO A 278 -1.23 -0.07 -0.97
C PRO A 278 -1.00 0.15 -2.47
N LEU A 279 -1.81 0.99 -3.10
CA LEU A 279 -1.65 1.38 -4.51
C LEU A 279 -0.94 2.74 -4.57
N LEU A 280 0.37 2.72 -4.38
CA LEU A 280 1.22 3.91 -4.45
C LEU A 280 1.96 3.94 -5.79
N LEU A 281 1.59 4.87 -6.66
CA LEU A 281 2.20 5.05 -7.98
C LEU A 281 3.63 5.53 -7.83
N GLY A 282 4.57 4.94 -8.56
CA GLY A 282 5.98 5.31 -8.55
C GLY A 282 6.50 5.84 -9.89
N ASN A 283 5.63 6.13 -10.87
CA ASN A 283 5.98 6.58 -12.21
C ASN A 283 5.90 8.10 -12.39
N ASP A 284 6.42 8.60 -13.49
CA ASP A 284 6.22 9.99 -13.93
C ASP A 284 4.82 10.16 -14.52
N LEU A 285 3.94 10.81 -13.77
CA LEU A 285 2.54 11.01 -14.18
C LEU A 285 2.42 12.00 -15.36
N THR A 286 3.40 12.90 -15.55
CA THR A 286 3.36 13.92 -16.62
C THR A 286 3.56 13.31 -18.00
N THR A 287 4.34 12.23 -18.08
CA THR A 287 4.70 11.54 -19.33
C THR A 287 4.00 10.16 -19.49
N MET A 288 3.10 9.83 -18.56
CA MET A 288 2.39 8.57 -18.54
C MET A 288 1.54 8.34 -19.78
N SER A 289 1.64 7.15 -20.39
CA SER A 289 0.84 6.75 -21.56
C SER A 289 -0.65 6.55 -21.24
N ASP A 290 -1.48 6.57 -22.26
CA ASP A 290 -2.92 6.30 -22.13
C ASP A 290 -3.18 4.85 -21.66
N GLU A 291 -2.37 3.89 -22.10
CA GLU A 291 -2.45 2.49 -21.66
C GLU A 291 -2.15 2.36 -20.17
N THR A 292 -1.10 2.99 -19.69
CA THR A 292 -0.76 3.04 -18.26
C THR A 292 -1.89 3.68 -17.46
N LEU A 293 -2.40 4.83 -17.91
CA LEU A 293 -3.53 5.50 -17.28
C LEU A 293 -4.78 4.61 -17.23
N ALA A 294 -5.08 3.88 -18.31
CA ALA A 294 -6.22 2.97 -18.36
C ALA A 294 -6.08 1.80 -17.37
N ILE A 295 -4.87 1.29 -17.14
CA ILE A 295 -4.59 0.29 -16.10
C ILE A 295 -4.87 0.88 -14.73
N LEU A 296 -4.25 2.00 -14.41
CA LEU A 296 -4.29 2.61 -13.07
C LEU A 296 -5.69 3.12 -12.68
N THR A 297 -6.51 3.50 -13.66
CA THR A 297 -7.87 4.04 -13.43
C THR A 297 -8.98 3.03 -13.71
N ASN A 298 -8.67 1.74 -13.89
CA ASN A 298 -9.71 0.73 -14.04
C ASN A 298 -10.49 0.53 -12.74
N LYS A 299 -11.60 1.23 -12.60
CA LYS A 299 -12.43 1.25 -11.37
C LYS A 299 -12.89 -0.14 -10.94
N ALA A 300 -13.09 -1.07 -11.86
CA ALA A 300 -13.53 -2.42 -11.54
C ALA A 300 -12.41 -3.23 -10.87
N VAL A 301 -11.16 -3.04 -11.29
CA VAL A 301 -9.97 -3.67 -10.69
C VAL A 301 -9.61 -2.99 -9.38
N VAL A 302 -9.63 -1.65 -9.33
CA VAL A 302 -9.45 -0.88 -8.09
C VAL A 302 -10.47 -1.29 -7.02
N ALA A 303 -11.72 -1.56 -7.40
CA ALA A 303 -12.75 -2.02 -6.46
C ALA A 303 -12.46 -3.41 -5.84
N ILE A 304 -11.59 -4.23 -6.45
CA ILE A 304 -11.11 -5.47 -5.84
C ILE A 304 -10.14 -5.16 -4.70
N ASP A 305 -9.27 -4.18 -4.89
CA ASP A 305 -8.34 -3.71 -3.85
C ASP A 305 -9.08 -3.07 -2.69
N GLN A 306 -9.98 -2.15 -3.01
CA GLN A 306 -10.71 -1.30 -2.06
C GLN A 306 -11.94 -1.97 -1.45
N ASP A 307 -12.09 -3.29 -1.61
CA ASP A 307 -13.20 -4.02 -1.01
C ASP A 307 -13.12 -4.01 0.51
N ARG A 308 -14.23 -3.60 1.15
CA ARG A 308 -14.30 -3.37 2.61
C ARG A 308 -14.23 -4.62 3.47
N LEU A 309 -14.36 -5.83 2.89
CA LEU A 309 -14.06 -7.06 3.63
C LEU A 309 -12.58 -7.09 4.04
N GLY A 310 -11.72 -6.45 3.24
CA GLY A 310 -10.31 -6.22 3.57
C GLY A 310 -9.46 -7.47 3.66
N VAL A 311 -9.89 -8.58 3.07
CA VAL A 311 -9.15 -9.85 3.12
C VAL A 311 -8.23 -9.95 1.91
N GLN A 312 -6.93 -10.10 2.17
CA GLN A 312 -5.94 -10.36 1.12
C GLN A 312 -6.24 -11.68 0.39
N GLY A 313 -6.05 -11.71 -0.93
CA GLY A 313 -6.27 -12.89 -1.76
C GLY A 313 -5.41 -14.09 -1.36
N LEU A 314 -5.96 -15.28 -1.61
CA LEU A 314 -5.31 -16.57 -1.41
C LEU A 314 -4.75 -17.08 -2.73
N ARG A 315 -3.45 -17.39 -2.78
CA ARG A 315 -2.91 -18.25 -3.83
C ARG A 315 -3.39 -19.68 -3.58
N PHE A 316 -4.46 -20.05 -4.28
CA PHE A 316 -5.14 -21.33 -4.09
C PHE A 316 -4.28 -22.52 -4.56
N LYS A 317 -3.73 -22.41 -5.79
CA LYS A 317 -2.81 -23.40 -6.33
C LYS A 317 -1.84 -22.80 -7.33
N ARG A 318 -0.76 -23.53 -7.62
CA ARG A 318 0.17 -23.28 -8.71
C ARG A 318 0.35 -24.56 -9.53
N GLU A 319 0.26 -24.44 -10.85
CA GLU A 319 0.46 -25.53 -11.81
C GLU A 319 1.45 -25.04 -12.90
N GLY A 320 2.68 -25.50 -12.82
CA GLY A 320 3.76 -24.98 -13.67
C GLY A 320 3.96 -23.47 -13.46
N ASP A 321 3.74 -22.71 -14.54
CA ASP A 321 3.84 -21.25 -14.52
C ASP A 321 2.53 -20.53 -14.23
N LEU A 322 1.45 -21.28 -14.08
CA LEU A 322 0.14 -20.70 -13.76
C LEU A 322 -0.13 -20.71 -12.27
N GLU A 323 -0.63 -19.58 -11.77
CA GLU A 323 -1.15 -19.44 -10.41
C GLU A 323 -2.62 -19.09 -10.45
N TYR A 324 -3.40 -19.71 -9.56
CA TYR A 324 -4.83 -19.49 -9.40
C TYR A 324 -5.07 -18.84 -8.03
N TRP A 325 -5.68 -17.65 -8.05
CA TRP A 325 -5.91 -16.85 -6.87
C TRP A 325 -7.38 -16.58 -6.65
N PHE A 326 -7.80 -16.60 -5.40
CA PHE A 326 -9.14 -16.20 -4.98
C PHE A 326 -9.07 -15.14 -3.90
N LYS A 327 -9.91 -14.11 -3.99
CA LYS A 327 -10.09 -13.11 -2.95
C LYS A 327 -11.56 -13.02 -2.61
N PRO A 328 -11.95 -13.29 -1.34
CA PRO A 328 -13.32 -13.08 -0.90
C PRO A 328 -13.62 -11.58 -0.89
N LEU A 329 -14.83 -11.21 -1.32
CA LEU A 329 -15.31 -9.83 -1.42
C LEU A 329 -16.58 -9.66 -0.60
N GLN A 330 -16.87 -8.42 -0.22
CA GLN A 330 -18.09 -8.09 0.50
C GLN A 330 -19.33 -8.51 -0.30
N GLY A 331 -20.37 -9.00 0.38
CA GLY A 331 -21.64 -9.39 -0.25
C GLY A 331 -21.68 -10.80 -0.81
N GLY A 332 -20.65 -11.60 -0.63
CA GLY A 332 -20.59 -13.00 -1.09
C GLY A 332 -19.97 -13.17 -2.46
N ASP A 333 -19.45 -12.12 -3.05
CA ASP A 333 -18.70 -12.15 -4.31
C ASP A 333 -17.26 -12.66 -4.08
N TRP A 334 -16.61 -13.04 -5.17
CA TRP A 334 -15.20 -13.41 -5.21
C TRP A 334 -14.48 -12.70 -6.35
N ALA A 335 -13.21 -12.37 -6.17
CA ALA A 335 -12.30 -12.16 -7.29
C ALA A 335 -11.55 -13.47 -7.57
N PHE A 336 -11.52 -13.87 -8.83
CA PHE A 336 -10.75 -15.00 -9.32
C PHE A 336 -9.72 -14.51 -10.33
N CYS A 337 -8.45 -14.79 -10.06
CA CYS A 337 -7.35 -14.37 -10.93
C CYS A 337 -6.51 -15.59 -11.33
N ILE A 338 -6.14 -15.64 -12.62
CA ILE A 338 -5.14 -16.55 -13.15
C ILE A 338 -3.95 -15.72 -13.58
N LEU A 339 -2.80 -15.95 -12.98
CA LEU A 339 -1.53 -15.32 -13.33
C LEU A 339 -0.67 -16.30 -14.11
N ASN A 340 -0.20 -15.89 -15.29
CA ASN A 340 0.85 -16.59 -16.03
C ASN A 340 2.21 -15.94 -15.74
N ARG A 341 3.07 -16.67 -15.02
CA ARG A 341 4.43 -16.23 -14.65
C ARG A 341 5.45 -16.59 -15.74
N GLY A 342 5.07 -17.43 -16.68
CA GLY A 342 5.94 -17.98 -17.71
C GLY A 342 6.12 -17.08 -18.91
N SER A 343 7.12 -17.40 -19.72
CA SER A 343 7.50 -16.68 -20.93
C SER A 343 6.70 -17.06 -22.18
N GLU A 344 5.73 -17.99 -22.05
CA GLU A 344 4.88 -18.46 -23.15
C GLU A 344 3.40 -18.30 -22.80
N ASP A 345 2.56 -18.12 -23.81
CA ASP A 345 1.11 -18.11 -23.65
C ASP A 345 0.61 -19.48 -23.19
N CYS A 346 -0.29 -19.50 -22.21
CA CYS A 346 -0.86 -20.72 -21.66
C CYS A 346 -2.36 -20.80 -21.92
N THR A 347 -2.82 -21.89 -22.58
CA THR A 347 -4.25 -22.20 -22.68
C THR A 347 -4.67 -23.10 -21.52
N VAL A 348 -5.71 -22.68 -20.79
CA VAL A 348 -6.24 -23.40 -19.63
C VAL A 348 -7.69 -23.78 -19.84
N SER A 349 -8.07 -24.91 -19.26
CA SER A 349 -9.47 -25.34 -19.12
C SER A 349 -9.82 -25.33 -17.64
N ILE A 350 -10.83 -24.57 -17.26
CA ILE A 350 -11.31 -24.44 -15.88
C ILE A 350 -12.54 -25.31 -15.73
N ASP A 351 -12.43 -26.34 -14.89
CA ASP A 351 -13.57 -26.99 -14.24
C ASP A 351 -13.76 -26.33 -12.89
N TRP A 352 -14.84 -25.58 -12.73
CA TRP A 352 -15.07 -24.82 -11.51
C TRP A 352 -15.19 -25.67 -10.27
N THR A 353 -15.60 -26.95 -10.41
CA THR A 353 -15.71 -27.87 -9.26
C THR A 353 -14.36 -28.21 -8.63
N ASP A 354 -13.25 -28.04 -9.34
CA ASP A 354 -11.88 -28.19 -8.80
C ASP A 354 -11.52 -27.09 -7.82
N PHE A 355 -12.31 -26.01 -7.75
CA PHE A 355 -12.06 -24.82 -6.94
C PHE A 355 -13.05 -24.67 -5.76
N CYS A 356 -13.69 -25.76 -5.35
CA CYS A 356 -14.55 -25.77 -4.16
C CYS A 356 -13.72 -25.76 -2.89
N PHE A 357 -13.76 -24.69 -2.12
CA PHE A 357 -13.05 -24.57 -0.84
C PHE A 357 -13.73 -23.55 0.10
N THR A 358 -13.30 -23.56 1.35
CA THR A 358 -13.66 -22.54 2.34
C THR A 358 -12.43 -21.74 2.70
N ASP A 359 -12.51 -20.41 2.55
CA ASP A 359 -11.44 -19.51 2.97
C ASP A 359 -11.36 -19.42 4.49
N SER A 360 -10.18 -19.70 5.04
CA SER A 360 -9.98 -19.82 6.49
C SER A 360 -10.03 -18.48 7.25
N ILE A 361 -9.89 -17.34 6.53
CA ILE A 361 -9.91 -16.01 7.16
C ILE A 361 -11.32 -15.46 7.16
N SER A 362 -11.99 -15.43 5.99
CA SER A 362 -13.33 -14.90 5.87
C SER A 362 -14.44 -15.89 6.27
N GLY A 363 -14.14 -17.20 6.29
CA GLY A 363 -15.13 -18.26 6.46
C GLY A 363 -16.05 -18.45 5.22
N MET A 364 -15.85 -17.70 4.14
CA MET A 364 -16.62 -17.83 2.91
C MET A 364 -16.23 -19.09 2.14
N SER A 365 -17.22 -19.69 1.46
CA SER A 365 -17.02 -20.86 0.58
C SER A 365 -17.39 -20.53 -0.85
N THR A 366 -16.60 -21.01 -1.81
CA THR A 366 -16.88 -20.82 -3.23
C THR A 366 -18.10 -21.62 -3.69
N GLY A 367 -18.25 -22.89 -3.27
CA GLY A 367 -19.45 -23.70 -3.45
C GLY A 367 -19.87 -23.95 -4.91
N PHE A 368 -18.95 -23.99 -5.87
CA PHE A 368 -19.24 -24.18 -7.29
C PHE A 368 -19.95 -25.51 -7.64
N ASP A 369 -19.92 -26.47 -6.72
CA ASP A 369 -20.66 -27.72 -6.82
C ASP A 369 -22.17 -27.56 -6.53
N LYS A 370 -22.57 -26.41 -5.95
CA LYS A 370 -23.95 -26.15 -5.48
C LYS A 370 -24.52 -24.81 -5.98
N LEU A 371 -23.65 -23.89 -6.31
CA LEU A 371 -23.98 -22.51 -6.68
C LEU A 371 -23.38 -22.17 -8.02
N THR A 372 -24.17 -21.56 -8.87
CA THR A 372 -23.67 -20.96 -10.11
C THR A 372 -23.34 -19.49 -9.86
N TYR A 373 -22.19 -19.06 -10.37
CA TYR A 373 -21.79 -17.64 -10.34
C TYR A 373 -21.78 -17.08 -11.76
N SER A 374 -22.08 -15.80 -11.87
CA SER A 374 -21.75 -15.01 -13.06
C SER A 374 -20.32 -14.51 -12.93
N ALA A 375 -19.49 -14.78 -13.95
CA ALA A 375 -18.09 -14.34 -14.02
C ALA A 375 -17.97 -13.22 -15.06
N VAL A 376 -17.52 -12.05 -14.59
CA VAL A 376 -17.30 -10.86 -15.43
C VAL A 376 -15.80 -10.60 -15.51
N ASP A 377 -15.25 -10.58 -16.75
CA ASP A 377 -13.85 -10.20 -16.99
C ASP A 377 -13.67 -8.70 -16.68
N LEU A 378 -12.76 -8.36 -15.78
CA LEU A 378 -12.55 -6.97 -15.34
C LEU A 378 -11.58 -6.21 -16.26
N TRP A 379 -10.86 -6.91 -17.12
CA TRP A 379 -9.96 -6.30 -18.10
C TRP A 379 -10.57 -6.19 -19.50
N ASP A 380 -11.53 -7.06 -19.85
CA ASP A 380 -12.28 -6.97 -21.10
C ASP A 380 -13.77 -6.72 -20.86
N ARG A 381 -14.17 -5.44 -20.86
CA ARG A 381 -15.55 -5.01 -20.62
C ARG A 381 -16.53 -5.48 -21.72
N ASN A 382 -16.02 -5.90 -22.88
CA ASN A 382 -16.83 -6.39 -24.00
C ASN A 382 -16.96 -7.92 -23.99
N ALA A 383 -16.20 -8.60 -23.14
CA ALA A 383 -16.31 -10.03 -22.98
C ALA A 383 -17.71 -10.43 -22.48
N PRO A 384 -18.28 -11.54 -23.02
CA PRO A 384 -19.56 -12.02 -22.52
C PRO A 384 -19.43 -12.46 -21.04
N VAL A 385 -20.51 -12.24 -20.28
CA VAL A 385 -20.61 -12.78 -18.92
C VAL A 385 -20.65 -14.32 -19.01
N ILE A 386 -19.78 -14.97 -18.27
CA ILE A 386 -19.66 -16.42 -18.23
C ILE A 386 -20.41 -16.94 -17.00
N LYS A 387 -20.98 -18.15 -17.08
CA LYS A 387 -21.56 -18.84 -15.93
C LYS A 387 -20.68 -20.02 -15.51
N THR A 388 -20.51 -20.20 -14.23
CA THR A 388 -19.64 -21.25 -13.64
C THR A 388 -20.27 -22.66 -13.68
N ASP A 389 -21.46 -22.83 -14.25
CA ASP A 389 -22.06 -24.12 -14.58
C ASP A 389 -21.49 -24.75 -15.89
N ASN A 390 -20.66 -24.01 -16.62
CA ASN A 390 -19.97 -24.47 -17.79
C ASN A 390 -18.45 -24.32 -17.62
N ASN A 391 -17.71 -25.30 -18.17
CA ASN A 391 -16.25 -25.21 -18.20
C ASN A 391 -15.81 -24.01 -19.02
N LEU A 392 -14.77 -23.34 -18.56
CA LEU A 392 -14.19 -22.18 -19.22
C LEU A 392 -12.86 -22.56 -19.86
N GLN A 393 -12.73 -22.32 -21.17
CA GLN A 393 -11.44 -22.38 -21.83
C GLN A 393 -10.98 -20.98 -22.23
N LEU A 394 -9.75 -20.63 -21.85
CA LEU A 394 -9.16 -19.32 -22.15
C LEU A 394 -7.63 -19.41 -22.28
N THR A 395 -7.06 -18.39 -22.91
CA THR A 395 -5.62 -18.21 -22.98
C THR A 395 -5.20 -17.07 -22.04
N VAL A 396 -4.17 -17.30 -21.25
CA VAL A 396 -3.47 -16.29 -20.44
C VAL A 396 -2.14 -16.03 -21.15
N ASN A 397 -1.95 -14.82 -21.64
CA ASN A 397 -0.73 -14.47 -22.34
C ASN A 397 0.48 -14.53 -21.41
N THR A 398 1.68 -14.56 -21.99
CA THR A 398 2.93 -14.48 -21.22
C THR A 398 2.95 -13.25 -20.31
N HIS A 399 3.40 -13.43 -19.06
CA HIS A 399 3.52 -12.40 -18.01
C HIS A 399 2.22 -11.59 -17.81
N ASP A 400 1.06 -12.23 -17.97
CA ASP A 400 -0.24 -11.56 -17.92
C ASP A 400 -1.20 -12.23 -16.94
N VAL A 401 -2.39 -11.65 -16.80
CA VAL A 401 -3.46 -12.15 -15.94
C VAL A 401 -4.81 -12.24 -16.69
N LYS A 402 -5.68 -13.09 -16.16
CA LYS A 402 -7.12 -12.99 -16.30
C LYS A 402 -7.73 -12.74 -14.94
N LEU A 403 -8.60 -11.73 -14.85
CA LEU A 403 -9.24 -11.36 -13.59
C LEU A 403 -10.76 -11.30 -13.77
N PHE A 404 -11.46 -12.08 -12.97
CA PHE A 404 -12.92 -12.16 -12.98
C PHE A 404 -13.49 -11.75 -11.62
N ARG A 405 -14.60 -11.00 -11.63
CA ARG A 405 -15.50 -10.91 -10.49
C ARG A 405 -16.57 -11.97 -10.62
N LEU A 406 -16.71 -12.79 -9.60
CA LEU A 406 -17.69 -13.86 -9.49
C LEU A 406 -18.79 -13.42 -8.53
N SER A 407 -20.03 -13.34 -9.03
CA SER A 407 -21.20 -13.01 -8.20
C SER A 407 -22.20 -14.16 -8.23
N PRO A 408 -22.75 -14.62 -7.07
CA PRO A 408 -23.73 -15.71 -7.05
C PRO A 408 -24.95 -15.39 -7.93
N CYS A 409 -25.36 -16.32 -8.78
CA CYS A 409 -26.63 -16.20 -9.49
C CYS A 409 -27.79 -16.41 -8.50
N GLN A 410 -28.79 -15.54 -8.58
CA GLN A 410 -30.03 -15.65 -7.79
C GLN A 410 -30.92 -16.77 -8.30
#